data_eeb8a9283551e5bf284b6b095199177c
#
_entry.id   eeb8a9283551e5bf284b6b095199177c
#
_cell.length_a   1.000
_cell.length_b   1.000
_cell.length_c   1.000
_cell.angle_alpha   90.00
_cell.angle_beta   90.00
_cell.angle_gamma   90.00
#
_symmetry.space_group_name_H-M   'P 1'
#
loop_
_entity.id
_entity.type
_entity.pdbx_description
1 polymer ?
#
loop_
_entity_poly.entity_id
_entity_poly.type
_entity_poly.pdbx_seq_one_letter_code
_entity_poly.pdbx_strand_id
1 'polypeptide(L)'
;MQGFETLGDARSFHEKCTLERSGFANEHAGDACNVQSDRSNNIIVLDRLQDPGNIGTIIRTCDGAGFTAVIVMKGTADVYSAKVIRSAAGSLFRVPIIRLDSNEELLRLVRENKLSLVATGFDTDSYYFDEKLDSDLALVIGNEGGGVSEEIFDAADKIVKIPMCGEIDSLNAAVSAGIIMYESMRQRKQAE
;
A
#
# COMPACT_ATOMS: atom_id res chain seq x y z
N MET A 1 -8.98 20.48 -6.50
CA MET A 1 -8.23 19.36 -5.85
C MET A 1 -6.78 19.83 -5.79
N GLN A 2 -6.22 19.97 -4.60
CA GLN A 2 -4.78 20.25 -4.45
C GLN A 2 -4.05 18.91 -4.62
N GLY A 3 -3.23 18.78 -5.66
CA GLY A 3 -2.34 17.65 -5.83
C GLY A 3 -1.26 17.70 -4.77
N PHE A 4 -0.95 16.56 -4.18
CA PHE A 4 0.19 16.44 -3.27
C PHE A 4 1.46 16.31 -4.11
N GLU A 5 2.46 17.14 -3.83
CA GLU A 5 3.72 17.14 -4.57
C GLU A 5 4.70 16.09 -4.02
N THR A 6 4.55 15.69 -2.73
CA THR A 6 5.44 14.70 -2.09
C THR A 6 4.71 13.88 -1.00
N LEU A 7 5.32 12.79 -0.53
CA LEU A 7 4.86 12.06 0.67
C LEU A 7 4.89 12.94 1.93
N GLY A 8 5.79 13.95 1.98
CA GLY A 8 5.80 14.97 3.01
C GLY A 8 4.50 15.77 3.03
N ASP A 9 3.95 16.10 1.87
CA ASP A 9 2.66 16.78 1.74
C ASP A 9 1.51 15.86 2.16
N ALA A 10 1.59 14.57 1.85
CA ALA A 10 0.63 13.57 2.31
C ALA A 10 0.68 13.39 3.84
N ARG A 11 1.87 13.43 4.46
CA ARG A 11 2.04 13.47 5.92
C ARG A 11 1.42 14.73 6.52
N SER A 12 1.74 15.90 5.97
CA SER A 12 1.20 17.19 6.41
C SER A 12 -0.33 17.23 6.29
N PHE A 13 -0.87 16.66 5.21
CA PHE A 13 -2.31 16.52 5.03
C PHE A 13 -2.93 15.54 6.02
N HIS A 14 -2.27 14.41 6.29
CA HIS A 14 -2.72 13.44 7.28
C HIS A 14 -2.71 14.04 8.69
N GLU A 15 -1.65 14.75 9.08
CA GLU A 15 -1.58 15.48 10.34
C GLU A 15 -2.69 16.54 10.44
N LYS A 16 -2.93 17.29 9.36
CA LYS A 16 -4.02 18.26 9.29
C LYS A 16 -5.40 17.61 9.40
N CYS A 17 -5.65 16.54 8.64
CA CYS A 17 -6.91 15.80 8.70
C CYS A 17 -7.10 15.09 10.05
N THR A 18 -6.04 14.66 10.69
CA THR A 18 -6.08 14.05 12.03
C THR A 18 -6.37 15.12 13.09
N LEU A 19 -5.78 16.32 12.97
CA LEU A 19 -6.04 17.45 13.85
C LEU A 19 -7.46 18.02 13.65
N GLU A 20 -7.95 18.13 12.42
CA GLU A 20 -9.32 18.59 12.15
C GLU A 20 -10.39 17.58 12.57
N ARG A 21 -10.06 16.27 12.59
CA ARG A 21 -10.93 15.20 13.08
C ARG A 21 -10.83 14.96 14.59
N SER A 22 -9.82 15.49 15.26
CA SER A 22 -9.67 15.42 16.73
C SER A 22 -10.77 16.18 17.51
N GLY A 23 -11.64 16.92 16.81
CA GLY A 23 -12.91 17.40 17.37
C GLY A 23 -13.88 16.28 17.79
N PHE A 24 -13.57 15.00 17.44
CA PHE A 24 -14.19 13.79 17.96
C PHE A 24 -13.19 12.95 18.77
N ALA A 25 -12.31 13.60 19.52
CA ALA A 25 -11.37 12.91 20.38
C ALA A 25 -12.14 12.14 21.46
N ASN A 26 -12.16 10.83 21.32
CA ASN A 26 -12.57 9.94 22.40
C ASN A 26 -11.55 10.04 23.52
N GLU A 27 -12.00 10.38 24.71
CA GLU A 27 -11.24 10.43 25.97
C GLU A 27 -10.64 9.07 26.39
N HIS A 28 -10.64 8.06 25.52
CA HIS A 28 -10.14 6.70 25.77
C HIS A 28 -8.94 6.29 24.93
N ALA A 29 -8.30 7.20 24.19
CA ALA A 29 -7.06 6.94 23.47
C ALA A 29 -5.83 7.34 24.31
N GLY A 30 -5.82 6.99 25.57
CA GLY A 30 -4.60 6.94 26.38
C GLY A 30 -3.71 5.83 25.87
N ASP A 31 -2.45 6.13 25.62
CA ASP A 31 -1.28 5.25 25.49
C ASP A 31 -0.96 4.55 24.16
N ALA A 32 -1.49 4.94 23.02
CA ALA A 32 -1.14 4.24 21.77
C ALA A 32 -0.56 5.11 20.65
N CYS A 33 -0.03 6.29 20.92
CA CYS A 33 0.58 7.09 19.85
C CYS A 33 1.93 7.70 20.25
N ASN A 34 2.84 6.85 20.71
CA ASN A 34 4.26 7.17 20.66
C ASN A 34 4.79 6.70 19.28
N VAL A 35 4.40 7.41 18.23
CA VAL A 35 4.87 7.19 16.88
C VAL A 35 6.25 7.82 16.78
N GLN A 36 7.26 7.01 17.07
CA GLN A 36 8.66 7.34 16.85
C GLN A 36 8.89 7.69 15.37
N SER A 37 9.71 8.71 15.15
CA SER A 37 10.13 9.27 13.85
C SER A 37 10.98 8.35 12.97
N ASP A 38 10.92 7.04 13.18
CA ASP A 38 11.77 6.02 12.55
C ASP A 38 10.95 5.07 11.65
N ARG A 39 9.82 5.53 11.10
CA ARG A 39 9.01 4.72 10.20
C ARG A 39 9.54 4.83 8.78
N SER A 40 9.96 3.69 8.23
CA SER A 40 10.15 3.52 6.79
C SER A 40 8.91 3.99 6.01
N ASN A 41 9.11 4.68 4.89
CA ASN A 41 8.04 5.18 4.02
C ASN A 41 7.54 4.06 3.09
N ASN A 42 6.85 3.06 3.64
CA ASN A 42 6.28 1.99 2.83
C ASN A 42 4.86 2.34 2.42
N ILE A 43 4.60 2.27 1.14
CA ILE A 43 3.27 2.51 0.56
C ILE A 43 2.79 1.29 -0.20
N ILE A 44 1.48 1.10 -0.24
CA ILE A 44 0.82 0.12 -1.10
C ILE A 44 0.14 0.83 -2.26
N VAL A 45 0.32 0.32 -3.48
CA VAL A 45 -0.28 0.85 -4.70
C VAL A 45 -1.31 -0.14 -5.23
N LEU A 46 -2.54 0.31 -5.38
CA LEU A 46 -3.65 -0.46 -5.94
C LEU A 46 -3.80 -0.10 -7.42
N ASP A 47 -3.28 -0.96 -8.31
CA ASP A 47 -3.34 -0.74 -9.74
C ASP A 47 -4.58 -1.42 -10.34
N ARG A 48 -5.65 -0.66 -10.53
CA ARG A 48 -6.90 -1.04 -11.20
C ARG A 48 -7.64 -2.23 -10.53
N LEU A 49 -7.52 -2.40 -9.21
CA LEU A 49 -8.28 -3.41 -8.47
C LEU A 49 -9.79 -3.17 -8.56
N GLN A 50 -10.55 -4.25 -8.78
CA GLN A 50 -12.00 -4.16 -9.00
C GLN A 50 -12.84 -4.67 -7.83
N ASP A 51 -12.35 -5.65 -7.04
CA ASP A 51 -13.15 -6.16 -5.92
C ASP A 51 -13.05 -5.25 -4.68
N PRO A 52 -14.15 -4.61 -4.27
CA PRO A 52 -14.18 -3.80 -3.07
C PRO A 52 -13.81 -4.56 -1.78
N GLY A 53 -14.01 -5.87 -1.74
CA GLY A 53 -13.61 -6.71 -0.62
C GLY A 53 -12.09 -6.80 -0.50
N ASN A 54 -11.39 -7.00 -1.63
CA ASN A 54 -9.92 -6.99 -1.69
C ASN A 54 -9.37 -5.62 -1.27
N ILE A 55 -9.92 -4.54 -1.83
CA ILE A 55 -9.49 -3.18 -1.52
C ILE A 55 -9.57 -2.90 -0.02
N GLY A 56 -10.71 -3.17 0.61
CA GLY A 56 -10.87 -2.92 2.04
C GLY A 56 -9.99 -3.80 2.91
N THR A 57 -9.77 -5.06 2.53
CA THR A 57 -8.86 -5.98 3.21
C THR A 57 -7.41 -5.50 3.10
N ILE A 58 -6.98 -5.02 1.92
CA ILE A 58 -5.63 -4.46 1.72
C ILE A 58 -5.44 -3.21 2.58
N ILE A 59 -6.40 -2.28 2.61
CA ILE A 59 -6.34 -1.07 3.47
C ILE A 59 -6.18 -1.46 4.95
N ARG A 60 -6.94 -2.45 5.42
CA ARG A 60 -6.83 -2.95 6.79
C ARG A 60 -5.48 -3.59 7.06
N THR A 61 -4.95 -4.37 6.12
CA THR A 61 -3.64 -5.02 6.24
C THR A 61 -2.50 -3.99 6.21
N CYS A 62 -2.63 -2.95 5.38
CA CYS A 62 -1.73 -1.80 5.33
C CYS A 62 -1.58 -1.15 6.71
N ASP A 63 -2.70 -0.86 7.38
CA ASP A 63 -2.73 -0.34 8.75
C ASP A 63 -2.00 -1.29 9.73
N GLY A 64 -2.32 -2.59 9.66
CA GLY A 64 -1.73 -3.61 10.54
C GLY A 64 -0.23 -3.87 10.30
N ALA A 65 0.24 -3.77 9.06
CA ALA A 65 1.64 -3.97 8.69
C ALA A 65 2.50 -2.70 8.83
N GLY A 66 1.90 -1.57 9.23
CA GLY A 66 2.58 -0.30 9.42
C GLY A 66 3.02 0.39 8.12
N PHE A 67 2.33 0.14 7.02
CA PHE A 67 2.48 0.91 5.80
C PHE A 67 1.88 2.31 5.99
N THR A 68 2.49 3.32 5.40
CA THR A 68 2.20 4.72 5.69
C THR A 68 1.08 5.32 4.84
N ALA A 69 0.79 4.75 3.67
CA ALA A 69 -0.26 5.22 2.78
C ALA A 69 -0.72 4.14 1.79
N VAL A 70 -1.92 4.34 1.23
CA VAL A 70 -2.47 3.60 0.10
C VAL A 70 -2.59 4.54 -1.09
N ILE A 71 -1.92 4.20 -2.18
CA ILE A 71 -2.08 4.86 -3.47
C ILE A 71 -3.15 4.13 -4.26
N VAL A 72 -4.08 4.87 -4.83
CA VAL A 72 -5.19 4.34 -5.64
C VAL A 72 -5.06 4.86 -7.05
N MET A 73 -4.66 3.99 -7.97
CA MET A 73 -4.52 4.32 -9.38
C MET A 73 -5.89 4.44 -10.06
N LYS A 74 -5.94 5.28 -11.09
CA LYS A 74 -7.12 5.40 -11.95
C LYS A 74 -7.56 4.03 -12.46
N GLY A 75 -8.87 3.79 -12.43
CA GLY A 75 -9.46 2.50 -12.80
C GLY A 75 -9.66 1.55 -11.62
N THR A 76 -9.15 1.85 -10.43
CA THR A 76 -9.48 1.11 -9.20
C THR A 76 -10.91 1.45 -8.75
N ALA A 77 -11.64 0.48 -8.25
CA ALA A 77 -13.00 0.66 -7.75
C ALA A 77 -13.05 1.68 -6.59
N ASP A 78 -14.23 2.22 -6.32
CA ASP A 78 -14.38 3.28 -5.31
C ASP A 78 -14.06 2.79 -3.90
N VAL A 79 -12.98 3.36 -3.34
CA VAL A 79 -12.49 3.05 -1.99
C VAL A 79 -13.42 3.54 -0.87
N TYR A 80 -14.36 4.41 -1.18
CA TYR A 80 -15.36 4.91 -0.22
C TYR A 80 -16.72 4.21 -0.36
N SER A 81 -16.81 3.16 -1.19
CA SER A 81 -18.01 2.35 -1.28
C SER A 81 -18.34 1.67 0.06
N ALA A 82 -19.62 1.44 0.33
CA ALA A 82 -20.08 0.81 1.57
C ALA A 82 -19.44 -0.56 1.84
N LYS A 83 -19.08 -1.32 0.79
CA LYS A 83 -18.41 -2.63 0.92
C LYS A 83 -16.96 -2.45 1.35
N VAL A 84 -16.22 -1.48 0.79
CA VAL A 84 -14.84 -1.16 1.20
C VAL A 84 -14.81 -0.66 2.64
N ILE A 85 -15.69 0.29 3.01
CA ILE A 85 -15.76 0.84 4.37
C ILE A 85 -15.96 -0.28 5.41
N ARG A 86 -16.84 -1.23 5.13
CA ARG A 86 -17.07 -2.37 6.03
C ARG A 86 -15.87 -3.29 6.13
N SER A 87 -15.24 -3.65 4.99
CA SER A 87 -14.11 -4.58 4.97
C SER A 87 -12.82 -3.96 5.54
N ALA A 88 -12.64 -2.66 5.40
CA ALA A 88 -11.51 -1.93 5.99
C ALA A 88 -11.59 -1.79 7.52
N ALA A 89 -12.74 -2.07 8.14
CA ALA A 89 -12.92 -2.11 9.61
C ALA A 89 -12.34 -0.88 10.34
N GLY A 90 -12.58 0.32 9.79
CA GLY A 90 -12.12 1.58 10.39
C GLY A 90 -10.70 2.01 9.98
N SER A 91 -9.88 1.14 9.37
CA SER A 91 -8.53 1.50 8.92
C SER A 91 -8.52 2.59 7.84
N LEU A 92 -9.60 2.68 7.06
CA LEU A 92 -9.80 3.74 6.06
C LEU A 92 -9.72 5.17 6.65
N PHE A 93 -9.97 5.33 7.94
CA PHE A 93 -9.90 6.63 8.64
C PHE A 93 -8.53 6.91 9.26
N ARG A 94 -7.65 5.91 9.31
CA ARG A 94 -6.31 6.03 9.89
C ARG A 94 -5.22 6.08 8.82
N VAL A 95 -5.39 5.30 7.75
CA VAL A 95 -4.42 5.21 6.65
C VAL A 95 -4.74 6.28 5.60
N PRO A 96 -3.80 7.15 5.22
CA PRO A 96 -3.96 8.09 4.13
C PRO A 96 -4.26 7.38 2.81
N ILE A 97 -5.26 7.86 2.08
CA ILE A 97 -5.61 7.39 0.75
C ILE A 97 -5.30 8.50 -0.24
N ILE A 98 -4.41 8.23 -1.19
CA ILE A 98 -3.98 9.17 -2.22
C ILE A 98 -4.42 8.62 -3.57
N ARG A 99 -5.12 9.43 -4.37
CA ARG A 99 -5.51 9.05 -5.73
C ARG A 99 -4.55 9.66 -6.73
N LEU A 100 -4.10 8.84 -7.68
CA LEU A 100 -3.30 9.27 -8.82
C LEU A 100 -4.03 8.91 -10.12
N ASP A 101 -3.94 9.81 -11.08
CA ASP A 101 -4.68 9.70 -12.34
C ASP A 101 -3.81 9.09 -13.46
N SER A 102 -2.48 9.04 -13.28
CA SER A 102 -1.57 8.48 -14.29
C SER A 102 -0.39 7.73 -13.67
N ASN A 103 0.24 6.86 -14.49
CA ASN A 103 1.44 6.13 -14.11
C ASN A 103 2.64 7.08 -13.94
N GLU A 104 2.72 8.16 -14.74
CA GLU A 104 3.78 9.15 -14.61
C GLU A 104 3.76 9.83 -13.24
N GLU A 105 2.57 10.11 -12.69
CA GLU A 105 2.44 10.66 -11.33
C GLU A 105 2.97 9.69 -10.29
N LEU A 106 2.67 8.38 -10.41
CA LEU A 106 3.19 7.36 -9.53
C LEU A 106 4.72 7.26 -9.63
N LEU A 107 5.25 7.16 -10.84
CA LEU A 107 6.70 7.03 -11.05
C LEU A 107 7.46 8.28 -10.58
N ARG A 108 6.86 9.47 -10.71
CA ARG A 108 7.41 10.70 -10.15
C ARG A 108 7.44 10.64 -8.63
N LEU A 109 6.31 10.27 -7.99
CA LEU A 109 6.21 10.14 -6.52
C LEU A 109 7.24 9.14 -5.98
N VAL A 110 7.39 7.98 -6.61
CA VAL A 110 8.38 6.96 -6.24
C VAL A 110 9.80 7.52 -6.30
N ARG A 111 10.18 8.19 -7.38
CA ARG A 111 11.52 8.79 -7.56
C ARG A 111 11.80 9.91 -6.56
N GLU A 112 10.87 10.84 -6.39
CA GLU A 112 11.03 12.00 -5.48
C GLU A 112 11.20 11.56 -4.03
N ASN A 113 10.53 10.47 -3.63
CA ASN A 113 10.62 9.92 -2.29
C ASN A 113 11.64 8.79 -2.14
N LYS A 114 12.39 8.47 -3.20
CA LYS A 114 13.43 7.42 -3.24
C LYS A 114 12.94 6.05 -2.77
N LEU A 115 11.70 5.71 -3.15
CA LEU A 115 11.10 4.42 -2.83
C LEU A 115 11.60 3.38 -3.84
N SER A 116 11.83 2.15 -3.37
CA SER A 116 11.99 1.00 -4.27
C SER A 116 10.62 0.59 -4.81
N LEU A 117 10.45 0.61 -6.12
CA LEU A 117 9.22 0.16 -6.78
C LEU A 117 9.22 -1.35 -6.91
N VAL A 118 8.32 -2.01 -6.17
CA VAL A 118 8.20 -3.48 -6.14
C VAL A 118 6.87 -3.88 -6.77
N ALA A 119 6.91 -4.56 -7.90
CA ALA A 119 5.72 -5.08 -8.58
C ALA A 119 5.50 -6.56 -8.28
N THR A 120 4.22 -6.96 -8.17
CA THR A 120 3.86 -8.37 -8.11
C THR A 120 3.66 -8.92 -9.53
N GLY A 121 4.25 -10.07 -9.83
CA GLY A 121 4.14 -10.69 -11.16
C GLY A 121 4.44 -12.17 -11.13
N PHE A 122 4.20 -12.84 -12.27
CA PHE A 122 4.50 -14.28 -12.44
C PHE A 122 5.76 -14.48 -13.27
N ASP A 123 6.06 -13.55 -14.16
CA ASP A 123 7.21 -13.61 -15.08
C ASP A 123 8.48 -13.09 -14.42
N THR A 124 8.91 -13.80 -13.39
CA THR A 124 10.15 -13.54 -12.65
C THR A 124 10.61 -14.82 -11.96
N ASP A 125 11.90 -14.94 -11.69
CA ASP A 125 12.47 -16.01 -10.87
C ASP A 125 12.63 -15.61 -9.41
N SER A 126 12.42 -14.34 -9.07
CA SER A 126 12.55 -13.80 -7.74
C SER A 126 11.33 -14.08 -6.86
N TYR A 127 11.52 -14.83 -5.80
CA TYR A 127 10.51 -14.98 -4.76
C TYR A 127 10.54 -13.80 -3.79
N TYR A 128 9.34 -13.40 -3.29
CA TYR A 128 9.20 -12.25 -2.38
C TYR A 128 10.07 -12.33 -1.12
N PHE A 129 10.39 -13.53 -0.65
CA PHE A 129 11.20 -13.75 0.55
C PHE A 129 12.73 -13.75 0.26
N ASP A 130 13.14 -13.84 -1.01
CA ASP A 130 14.55 -13.73 -1.43
C ASP A 130 14.96 -12.27 -1.67
N GLU A 131 13.97 -11.39 -1.78
CA GLU A 131 14.19 -9.98 -2.04
C GLU A 131 14.30 -9.15 -0.75
N LYS A 132 15.14 -8.12 -0.80
CA LYS A 132 15.27 -7.16 0.29
C LYS A 132 14.11 -6.16 0.26
N LEU A 133 13.18 -6.28 1.24
CA LEU A 133 11.96 -5.49 1.37
C LEU A 133 11.93 -4.68 2.69
N ASP A 134 13.07 -4.46 3.33
CA ASP A 134 13.23 -3.80 4.63
C ASP A 134 13.36 -2.27 4.54
N SER A 135 13.55 -1.73 3.33
CA SER A 135 13.70 -0.29 3.10
C SER A 135 12.41 0.37 2.60
N ASP A 136 12.45 1.68 2.40
CA ASP A 136 11.36 2.45 1.84
C ASP A 136 10.91 1.91 0.48
N LEU A 137 9.67 1.45 0.36
CA LEU A 137 9.17 0.80 -0.85
C LEU A 137 7.75 1.21 -1.23
N ALA A 138 7.46 1.10 -2.52
CA ALA A 138 6.14 1.17 -3.11
C ALA A 138 5.76 -0.23 -3.65
N LEU A 139 4.92 -0.98 -2.91
CA LEU A 139 4.45 -2.29 -3.32
C LEU A 139 3.22 -2.15 -4.21
N VAL A 140 3.30 -2.64 -5.44
CA VAL A 140 2.21 -2.58 -6.41
C VAL A 140 1.47 -3.90 -6.48
N ILE A 141 0.16 -3.84 -6.23
CA ILE A 141 -0.77 -4.94 -6.42
C ILE A 141 -1.63 -4.64 -7.64
N GLY A 142 -1.53 -5.50 -8.64
CA GLY A 142 -2.23 -5.34 -9.91
C GLY A 142 -3.66 -5.87 -9.89
N ASN A 143 -4.36 -5.60 -10.98
CA ASN A 143 -5.71 -6.09 -11.27
C ASN A 143 -5.77 -7.62 -11.22
N GLU A 144 -6.89 -8.15 -10.74
CA GLU A 144 -7.09 -9.59 -10.54
C GLU A 144 -6.97 -10.43 -11.83
N GLY A 145 -7.34 -9.85 -12.98
CA GLY A 145 -7.29 -10.51 -14.29
C GLY A 145 -6.11 -10.11 -15.15
N GLY A 146 -5.67 -8.85 -15.04
CA GLY A 146 -4.65 -8.26 -15.91
C GLY A 146 -3.29 -8.01 -15.24
N GLY A 147 -3.16 -8.28 -13.95
CA GLY A 147 -1.93 -7.99 -13.21
C GLY A 147 -1.59 -6.50 -13.12
N VAL A 148 -0.34 -6.20 -12.87
CA VAL A 148 0.21 -4.84 -12.85
C VAL A 148 0.29 -4.30 -14.27
N SER A 149 -0.01 -3.00 -14.48
CA SER A 149 0.10 -2.36 -15.80
C SER A 149 1.54 -2.43 -16.32
N GLU A 150 1.68 -2.67 -17.63
CA GLU A 150 2.96 -2.89 -18.30
C GLU A 150 3.96 -1.76 -18.00
N GLU A 151 3.53 -0.51 -18.07
CA GLU A 151 4.37 0.65 -17.82
C GLU A 151 4.93 0.67 -16.38
N ILE A 152 4.13 0.29 -15.36
CA ILE A 152 4.59 0.19 -13.97
C ILE A 152 5.49 -1.03 -13.80
N PHE A 153 5.14 -2.14 -14.45
CA PHE A 153 5.91 -3.38 -14.41
C PHE A 153 7.31 -3.20 -14.99
N ASP A 154 7.41 -2.53 -16.15
CA ASP A 154 8.69 -2.23 -16.81
C ASP A 154 9.56 -1.24 -16.02
N ALA A 155 8.94 -0.36 -15.25
CA ALA A 155 9.63 0.62 -14.43
C ALA A 155 9.99 0.09 -13.03
N ALA A 156 9.54 -1.13 -12.67
CA ALA A 156 9.76 -1.68 -11.33
C ALA A 156 11.25 -2.01 -11.09
N ASP A 157 11.75 -1.62 -9.93
CA ASP A 157 13.09 -2.00 -9.47
C ASP A 157 13.18 -3.48 -9.16
N LYS A 158 12.05 -4.07 -8.73
CA LYS A 158 11.93 -5.49 -8.39
C LYS A 158 10.57 -6.02 -8.81
N ILE A 159 10.58 -7.25 -9.36
CA ILE A 159 9.38 -8.02 -9.63
C ILE A 159 9.43 -9.26 -8.75
N VAL A 160 8.40 -9.46 -7.93
CA VAL A 160 8.36 -10.56 -6.98
C VAL A 160 7.15 -11.45 -7.19
N LYS A 161 7.34 -12.77 -6.99
CA LYS A 161 6.25 -13.73 -6.99
C LYS A 161 6.13 -14.49 -5.66
N ILE A 162 4.92 -14.97 -5.40
CA ILE A 162 4.65 -15.92 -4.32
C ILE A 162 4.68 -17.32 -4.92
N PRO A 163 5.49 -18.27 -4.40
CA PRO A 163 5.56 -19.61 -4.95
C PRO A 163 4.24 -20.36 -4.75
N MET A 164 3.79 -21.05 -5.81
CA MET A 164 2.62 -21.92 -5.76
C MET A 164 3.10 -23.37 -5.80
N CYS A 165 2.60 -24.20 -4.87
CA CYS A 165 2.93 -25.63 -4.81
C CYS A 165 1.80 -26.52 -5.34
N GLY A 166 0.66 -25.93 -5.72
CA GLY A 166 -0.53 -26.63 -6.21
C GLY A 166 -0.81 -26.33 -7.68
N GLU A 167 -2.00 -26.70 -8.13
CA GLU A 167 -2.48 -26.48 -9.52
C GLU A 167 -3.05 -25.08 -9.76
N ILE A 168 -3.04 -24.18 -8.75
CA ILE A 168 -3.53 -22.82 -8.88
C ILE A 168 -2.41 -21.90 -9.36
N ASP A 169 -2.73 -21.00 -10.27
CA ASP A 169 -1.77 -20.06 -10.86
C ASP A 169 -1.56 -18.80 -9.98
N SER A 170 -2.52 -18.46 -9.13
CA SER A 170 -2.47 -17.22 -8.33
C SER A 170 -3.25 -17.31 -7.03
N LEU A 171 -2.92 -16.40 -6.10
CA LEU A 171 -3.70 -16.12 -4.89
C LEU A 171 -4.61 -14.91 -5.09
N ASN A 172 -5.61 -14.80 -4.21
CA ASN A 172 -6.42 -13.59 -4.09
C ASN A 172 -5.52 -12.36 -3.86
N ALA A 173 -5.83 -11.23 -4.50
CA ALA A 173 -5.01 -10.02 -4.45
C ALA A 173 -4.76 -9.50 -3.02
N ALA A 174 -5.76 -9.56 -2.14
CA ALA A 174 -5.59 -9.14 -0.75
C ALA A 174 -4.71 -10.11 0.06
N VAL A 175 -4.76 -11.40 -0.25
CA VAL A 175 -3.89 -12.41 0.37
C VAL A 175 -2.46 -12.17 -0.08
N SER A 176 -2.21 -11.98 -1.37
CA SER A 176 -0.87 -11.68 -1.92
C SER A 176 -0.28 -10.42 -1.31
N ALA A 177 -1.07 -9.35 -1.26
CA ALA A 177 -0.67 -8.10 -0.62
C ALA A 177 -0.30 -8.32 0.86
N GLY A 178 -1.11 -9.08 1.60
CA GLY A 178 -0.87 -9.38 3.00
C GLY A 178 0.44 -10.13 3.23
N ILE A 179 0.71 -11.17 2.45
CA ILE A 179 1.94 -11.97 2.55
C ILE A 179 3.17 -11.05 2.38
N ILE A 180 3.21 -10.24 1.31
CA ILE A 180 4.39 -9.41 1.00
C ILE A 180 4.53 -8.23 1.99
N MET A 181 3.43 -7.60 2.40
CA MET A 181 3.46 -6.53 3.40
C MET A 181 4.00 -7.03 4.75
N TYR A 182 3.58 -8.21 5.20
CA TYR A 182 4.05 -8.79 6.45
C TYR A 182 5.48 -9.32 6.36
N GLU A 183 5.93 -9.77 5.18
CA GLU A 183 7.34 -10.07 4.95
C GLU A 183 8.21 -8.82 5.05
N SER A 184 7.80 -7.72 4.41
CA SER A 184 8.46 -6.42 4.57
C SER A 184 8.53 -5.99 6.05
N MET A 185 7.43 -6.12 6.78
CA MET A 185 7.41 -5.84 8.23
C MET A 185 8.35 -6.76 9.01
N ARG A 186 8.39 -8.06 8.69
CA ARG A 186 9.29 -9.03 9.34
C ARG A 186 10.76 -8.65 9.14
N GLN A 187 11.13 -8.32 7.90
CA GLN A 187 12.51 -7.93 7.56
C GLN A 187 12.93 -6.65 8.30
N ARG A 188 12.07 -5.64 8.35
CA ARG A 188 12.33 -4.39 9.09
C ARG A 188 12.56 -4.62 10.58
N LYS A 189 11.75 -5.48 11.21
CA LYS A 189 11.93 -5.84 12.64
C LYS A 189 13.17 -6.64 12.94
N GLN A 190 13.79 -7.26 11.94
CA GLN A 190 15.06 -7.97 12.11
C GLN A 190 16.26 -7.06 11.88
N ALA A 191 16.07 -5.91 11.24
CA ALA A 191 17.11 -4.92 11.00
C ALA A 191 17.25 -3.89 12.16
N GLU A 192 16.26 -3.84 13.07
CA GLU A 192 16.30 -3.09 14.34
C GLU A 192 17.15 -3.81 15.40
#